data_12e8b19b51d20b8436ab125878f604d4
#
_entry.id   12e8b19b51d20b8436ab125878f604d4
#
_cell.length_a   1.000
_cell.length_b   1.000
_cell.length_c   1.000
_cell.angle_alpha   90.00
_cell.angle_beta   90.00
_cell.angle_gamma   90.00
#
_symmetry.space_group_name_H-M   'P 1'
#
loop_
_entity.id
_entity.type
_entity.pdbx_description
1 polymer ?
#
loop_
_entity_poly.entity_id
_entity_poly.type
_entity_poly.pdbx_seq_one_letter_code
_entity_poly.pdbx_strand_id
1 'polypeptide(L)'
;MAIIITMLLMGILLGFVGAGGAGFIIAILTLVFHIPIHVALATSLTAMAFTTLSGVVSHYREGNVALIIGGIVGGFGAIGSYIGSKFGSLIPAHLLHWFTAGMLFLSAIFMFIKLIMFQNKEQSSLYKHKEFSMNYLLKCICLGLVTGMMAGSFGIGSAPFIQLGLMVLLGLTIQQSVGTTMLVILPIAIGGGLGYSSEGYLDYILLLQVLIGTMLGAYIGAKFTNYAPRMLLRFSMIMTPVLAGCMLLME
;
A
#
# COMPACT_ATOMS: atom_id res chain seq x y z
N MET A 1 -13.53 -1.55 21.62
CA MET A 1 -12.34 -1.15 22.39
C MET A 1 -11.12 -2.00 22.07
N ALA A 2 -11.20 -3.34 22.08
CA ALA A 2 -10.06 -4.21 21.72
C ALA A 2 -9.51 -3.89 20.32
N ILE A 3 -10.35 -3.73 19.30
CA ILE A 3 -9.95 -3.38 17.93
C ILE A 3 -9.13 -2.08 17.90
N ILE A 4 -9.57 -1.03 18.60
CA ILE A 4 -8.87 0.27 18.61
C ILE A 4 -7.46 0.12 19.21
N ILE A 5 -7.33 -0.61 20.32
CA ILE A 5 -6.03 -0.81 20.98
C ILE A 5 -5.09 -1.64 20.09
N THR A 6 -5.59 -2.72 19.51
CA THR A 6 -4.81 -3.56 18.58
C THR A 6 -4.39 -2.76 17.35
N MET A 7 -5.30 -1.99 16.76
CA MET A 7 -5.01 -1.14 15.60
C MET A 7 -4.08 0.03 15.95
N LEU A 8 -4.08 0.51 17.20
CA LEU A 8 -3.13 1.50 17.66
C LEU A 8 -1.71 0.90 17.72
N LEU A 9 -1.54 -0.27 18.31
CA LEU A 9 -0.26 -0.97 18.36
C LEU A 9 0.25 -1.28 16.94
N MET A 10 -0.66 -1.74 16.07
CA MET A 10 -0.32 -1.96 14.65
C MET A 10 -0.01 -0.68 13.92
N GLY A 11 -0.76 0.38 14.17
CA GLY A 11 -0.48 1.70 13.61
C GLY A 11 0.93 2.18 13.96
N ILE A 12 1.39 1.94 15.20
CA ILE A 12 2.77 2.27 15.61
C ILE A 12 3.79 1.50 14.76
N LEU A 13 3.59 0.20 14.56
CA LEU A 13 4.44 -0.61 13.70
C LEU A 13 4.42 -0.12 12.25
N LEU A 14 3.24 0.17 11.72
CA LEU A 14 3.07 0.64 10.35
C LEU A 14 3.66 2.04 10.13
N GLY A 15 3.49 2.94 11.08
CA GLY A 15 4.11 4.26 11.07
C GLY A 15 5.63 4.19 11.15
N PHE A 16 6.16 3.26 11.95
CA PHE A 16 7.58 2.99 12.06
C PHE A 16 8.18 2.45 10.76
N VAL A 17 7.50 1.52 10.09
CA VAL A 17 7.97 0.86 8.86
C VAL A 17 7.80 1.75 7.63
N GLY A 18 6.82 2.69 7.63
CA GLY A 18 6.57 3.61 6.51
C GLY A 18 6.10 2.92 5.22
N ALA A 19 5.78 1.62 5.27
CA ALA A 19 5.29 0.87 4.13
C ALA A 19 3.80 0.59 4.31
N GLY A 20 3.01 0.84 3.27
CA GLY A 20 1.56 0.65 3.29
C GLY A 20 1.15 -0.71 3.87
N GLY A 21 0.76 -0.69 5.15
CA GLY A 21 0.54 -1.89 5.95
C GLY A 21 -0.86 -2.50 5.84
N ALA A 22 -1.57 -2.28 4.72
CA ALA A 22 -2.92 -2.82 4.53
C ALA A 22 -2.98 -4.34 4.76
N GLY A 23 -1.99 -5.09 4.27
CA GLY A 23 -1.94 -6.54 4.46
C GLY A 23 -1.91 -6.97 5.93
N PHE A 24 -1.26 -6.20 6.79
CA PHE A 24 -1.22 -6.48 8.23
C PHE A 24 -2.57 -6.18 8.91
N ILE A 25 -3.22 -5.10 8.49
CA ILE A 25 -4.57 -4.77 8.97
C ILE A 25 -5.54 -5.89 8.60
N ILE A 26 -5.48 -6.38 7.34
CA ILE A 26 -6.30 -7.50 6.87
C ILE A 26 -6.04 -8.74 7.72
N ALA A 27 -4.78 -9.16 7.87
CA ALA A 27 -4.41 -10.36 8.61
C ALA A 27 -4.89 -10.33 10.08
N ILE A 28 -4.85 -9.18 10.74
CA ILE A 28 -5.33 -9.06 12.11
C ILE A 28 -6.85 -9.04 12.18
N LEU A 29 -7.52 -8.33 11.28
CA LEU A 29 -8.97 -8.29 11.25
C LEU A 29 -9.55 -9.69 11.02
N THR A 30 -8.93 -10.48 10.14
CA THR A 30 -9.37 -11.84 9.86
C THR A 30 -8.99 -12.82 10.97
N LEU A 31 -7.72 -12.93 11.32
CA LEU A 31 -7.24 -13.95 12.26
C LEU A 31 -7.63 -13.69 13.72
N VAL A 32 -7.52 -12.44 14.20
CA VAL A 32 -7.73 -12.10 15.61
C VAL A 32 -9.19 -11.76 15.91
N PHE A 33 -9.84 -11.05 14.99
CA PHE A 33 -11.20 -10.59 15.18
C PHE A 33 -12.25 -11.40 14.39
N HIS A 34 -11.80 -12.41 13.60
CA HIS A 34 -12.65 -13.29 12.78
C HIS A 34 -13.60 -12.51 11.86
N ILE A 35 -13.14 -11.38 11.35
CA ILE A 35 -13.91 -10.55 10.43
C ILE A 35 -13.76 -11.13 9.02
N PRO A 36 -14.88 -11.31 8.27
CA PRO A 36 -14.83 -11.82 6.92
C PRO A 36 -13.82 -11.06 6.05
N ILE A 37 -13.03 -11.77 5.25
CA ILE A 37 -11.92 -11.19 4.48
C ILE A 37 -12.37 -10.05 3.58
N HIS A 38 -13.55 -10.12 2.96
CA HIS A 38 -14.06 -9.03 2.11
C HIS A 38 -14.28 -7.73 2.90
N VAL A 39 -14.79 -7.83 4.14
CA VAL A 39 -14.98 -6.68 5.05
C VAL A 39 -13.62 -6.14 5.50
N ALA A 40 -12.66 -7.04 5.80
CA ALA A 40 -11.30 -6.65 6.16
C ALA A 40 -10.57 -5.93 5.02
N LEU A 41 -10.74 -6.40 3.76
CA LEU A 41 -10.22 -5.77 2.55
C LEU A 41 -10.82 -4.37 2.34
N ALA A 42 -12.14 -4.25 2.42
CA ALA A 42 -12.85 -2.98 2.29
C ALA A 42 -12.38 -1.95 3.32
N THR A 43 -12.31 -2.38 4.58
CA THR A 43 -11.90 -1.54 5.70
C THR A 43 -10.44 -1.12 5.60
N SER A 44 -9.53 -2.04 5.27
CA SER A 44 -8.09 -1.77 5.17
C SER A 44 -7.77 -0.83 4.01
N LEU A 45 -8.37 -1.03 2.84
CA LEU A 45 -8.20 -0.12 1.68
C LEU A 45 -8.71 1.27 2.00
N THR A 46 -9.92 1.39 2.56
CA THR A 46 -10.48 2.69 2.91
C THR A 46 -9.65 3.39 3.99
N ALA A 47 -9.21 2.66 5.03
CA ALA A 47 -8.33 3.22 6.06
C ALA A 47 -6.99 3.68 5.47
N MET A 48 -6.45 2.96 4.48
CA MET A 48 -5.20 3.31 3.83
C MET A 48 -5.28 4.63 3.06
N ALA A 49 -6.44 5.01 2.51
CA ALA A 49 -6.63 6.32 1.86
C ALA A 49 -6.32 7.47 2.83
N PHE A 50 -6.80 7.37 4.07
CA PHE A 50 -6.56 8.39 5.09
C PHE A 50 -5.12 8.39 5.61
N THR A 51 -4.54 7.22 5.83
CA THR A 51 -3.15 7.12 6.33
C THR A 51 -2.13 7.59 5.30
N THR A 52 -2.34 7.33 4.02
CA THR A 52 -1.44 7.78 2.95
C THR A 52 -1.52 9.28 2.68
N LEU A 53 -2.65 9.92 2.99
CA LEU A 53 -2.81 11.37 2.80
C LEU A 53 -1.74 12.17 3.56
N SER A 54 -1.46 11.81 4.82
CA SER A 54 -0.42 12.45 5.62
C SER A 54 0.97 12.21 5.02
N GLY A 55 1.23 11.01 4.51
CA GLY A 55 2.47 10.66 3.82
C GLY A 55 2.69 11.47 2.54
N VAL A 56 1.65 11.66 1.73
CA VAL A 56 1.70 12.50 0.52
C VAL A 56 2.10 13.94 0.86
N VAL A 57 1.46 14.54 1.87
CA VAL A 57 1.75 15.92 2.29
C VAL A 57 3.21 16.07 2.76
N SER A 58 3.71 15.12 3.54
CA SER A 58 5.09 15.13 4.02
C SER A 58 6.09 15.06 2.85
N HIS A 59 5.97 14.06 1.99
CA HIS A 59 6.86 13.87 0.84
C HIS A 59 6.76 14.97 -0.20
N TYR A 60 5.58 15.58 -0.36
CA TYR A 60 5.40 16.73 -1.24
C TYR A 60 6.18 17.95 -0.74
N ARG A 61 6.16 18.25 0.57
CA ARG A 61 6.94 19.33 1.18
C ARG A 61 8.45 19.14 1.05
N GLU A 62 8.90 17.89 0.99
CA GLU A 62 10.29 17.53 0.77
C GLU A 62 10.71 17.56 -0.72
N GLY A 63 9.79 17.85 -1.65
CA GLY A 63 10.06 17.84 -3.10
C GLY A 63 10.24 16.43 -3.71
N ASN A 64 9.86 15.39 -2.99
CA ASN A 64 10.07 13.99 -3.38
C ASN A 64 8.87 13.38 -4.13
N VAL A 65 7.95 14.18 -4.66
CA VAL A 65 6.75 13.70 -5.36
C VAL A 65 6.72 14.18 -6.80
N ALA A 66 6.69 13.24 -7.74
CA ALA A 66 6.44 13.51 -9.15
C ALA A 66 4.93 13.62 -9.40
N LEU A 67 4.34 14.82 -9.21
CA LEU A 67 2.90 15.06 -9.21
C LEU A 67 2.21 14.57 -10.49
N ILE A 68 2.76 14.88 -11.66
CA ILE A 68 2.15 14.53 -12.95
C ILE A 68 2.12 13.02 -13.15
N ILE A 69 3.24 12.35 -12.86
CA ILE A 69 3.36 10.89 -12.98
C ILE A 69 2.44 10.23 -11.96
N GLY A 70 2.53 10.66 -10.69
CA GLY A 70 1.69 10.14 -9.62
C GLY A 70 0.21 10.34 -9.87
N GLY A 71 -0.20 11.48 -10.44
CA GLY A 71 -1.58 11.75 -10.80
C GLY A 71 -2.10 10.84 -11.92
N ILE A 72 -1.30 10.61 -12.97
CA ILE A 72 -1.68 9.72 -14.08
C ILE A 72 -1.74 8.27 -13.59
N VAL A 73 -0.68 7.77 -12.98
CA VAL A 73 -0.62 6.38 -12.48
C VAL A 73 -1.70 6.14 -11.41
N GLY A 74 -1.90 7.09 -10.50
CA GLY A 74 -2.92 7.00 -9.45
C GLY A 74 -4.34 7.08 -9.99
N GLY A 75 -4.62 7.95 -10.95
CA GLY A 75 -5.95 8.08 -11.57
C GLY A 75 -6.37 6.79 -12.29
N PHE A 76 -5.50 6.25 -13.14
CA PHE A 76 -5.75 4.94 -13.77
C PHE A 76 -5.71 3.80 -12.77
N GLY A 77 -4.88 3.91 -11.74
CA GLY A 77 -4.85 2.98 -10.62
C GLY A 77 -6.17 2.93 -9.83
N ALA A 78 -6.84 4.08 -9.64
CA ALA A 78 -8.16 4.13 -9.01
C ALA A 78 -9.21 3.36 -9.83
N ILE A 79 -9.21 3.53 -11.16
CA ILE A 79 -10.08 2.79 -12.07
C ILE A 79 -9.78 1.29 -11.98
N GLY A 80 -8.49 0.91 -12.05
CA GLY A 80 -8.06 -0.47 -11.90
C GLY A 80 -8.48 -1.07 -10.55
N SER A 81 -8.33 -0.31 -9.46
CA SER A 81 -8.69 -0.76 -8.12
C SER A 81 -10.19 -0.92 -7.91
N TYR A 82 -10.99 -0.01 -8.46
CA TYR A 82 -12.45 -0.14 -8.47
C TYR A 82 -12.91 -1.40 -9.20
N ILE A 83 -12.35 -1.67 -10.39
CA ILE A 83 -12.63 -2.90 -11.14
C ILE A 83 -12.12 -4.11 -10.37
N GLY A 84 -10.89 -4.05 -9.85
CA GLY A 84 -10.26 -5.12 -9.09
C GLY A 84 -11.04 -5.49 -7.82
N SER A 85 -11.61 -4.52 -7.11
CA SER A 85 -12.42 -4.81 -5.92
C SER A 85 -13.72 -5.55 -6.26
N LYS A 86 -14.34 -5.24 -7.40
CA LYS A 86 -15.48 -6.00 -7.91
C LYS A 86 -15.12 -7.43 -8.29
N PHE A 87 -13.95 -7.65 -8.89
CA PHE A 87 -13.45 -9.00 -9.11
C PHE A 87 -13.12 -9.71 -7.80
N GLY A 88 -12.48 -9.01 -6.86
CA GLY A 88 -12.17 -9.53 -5.53
C GLY A 88 -13.42 -9.97 -4.75
N SER A 89 -14.53 -9.23 -4.86
CA SER A 89 -15.80 -9.57 -4.20
C SER A 89 -16.44 -10.86 -4.74
N LEU A 90 -16.12 -11.25 -5.97
CA LEU A 90 -16.62 -12.49 -6.60
C LEU A 90 -15.78 -13.70 -6.23
N ILE A 91 -14.58 -13.52 -5.71
CA ILE A 91 -13.68 -14.63 -5.34
C ILE A 91 -14.16 -15.22 -4.01
N PRO A 92 -14.35 -16.56 -3.92
CA PRO A 92 -14.67 -17.21 -2.66
C PRO A 92 -13.63 -16.90 -1.57
N ALA A 93 -14.08 -16.71 -0.33
CA ALA A 93 -13.23 -16.26 0.78
C ALA A 93 -11.98 -17.14 0.97
N HIS A 94 -12.13 -18.49 0.88
CA HIS A 94 -11.01 -19.42 1.04
C HIS A 94 -9.92 -19.27 -0.02
N LEU A 95 -10.28 -18.97 -1.27
CA LEU A 95 -9.30 -18.70 -2.34
C LEU A 95 -8.68 -17.31 -2.15
N LEU A 96 -9.46 -16.35 -1.70
CA LEU A 96 -9.01 -14.98 -1.50
C LEU A 96 -7.92 -14.90 -0.42
N HIS A 97 -8.01 -15.70 0.66
CA HIS A 97 -6.96 -15.82 1.68
C HIS A 97 -5.63 -16.28 1.06
N TRP A 98 -5.66 -17.35 0.24
CA TRP A 98 -4.46 -17.86 -0.42
C TRP A 98 -3.86 -16.88 -1.41
N PHE A 99 -4.69 -16.23 -2.22
CA PHE A 99 -4.22 -15.21 -3.17
C PHE A 99 -3.65 -13.99 -2.46
N THR A 100 -4.31 -13.52 -1.41
CA THR A 100 -3.84 -12.37 -0.63
C THR A 100 -2.51 -12.70 0.07
N ALA A 101 -2.38 -13.87 0.68
CA ALA A 101 -1.13 -14.33 1.27
C ALA A 101 -0.02 -14.45 0.22
N GLY A 102 -0.29 -15.07 -0.93
CA GLY A 102 0.66 -15.20 -2.03
C GLY A 102 1.17 -13.84 -2.53
N MET A 103 0.26 -12.86 -2.66
CA MET A 103 0.63 -11.51 -3.04
C MET A 103 1.46 -10.78 -1.98
N LEU A 104 1.23 -11.04 -0.69
CA LEU A 104 2.06 -10.52 0.39
C LEU A 104 3.48 -11.08 0.35
N PHE A 105 3.64 -12.38 0.12
CA PHE A 105 4.96 -12.98 -0.09
C PHE A 105 5.66 -12.44 -1.33
N LEU A 106 4.95 -12.28 -2.43
CA LEU A 106 5.48 -11.69 -3.65
C LEU A 106 5.94 -10.24 -3.40
N SER A 107 5.16 -9.47 -2.66
CA SER A 107 5.51 -8.12 -2.21
C SER A 107 6.80 -8.10 -1.37
N ALA A 108 6.96 -9.05 -0.44
CA ALA A 108 8.17 -9.21 0.36
C ALA A 108 9.40 -9.52 -0.52
N ILE A 109 9.25 -10.42 -1.49
CA ILE A 109 10.32 -10.78 -2.45
C ILE A 109 10.73 -9.54 -3.25
N PHE A 110 9.78 -8.78 -3.80
CA PHE A 110 10.09 -7.55 -4.53
C PHE A 110 10.76 -6.49 -3.65
N MET A 111 10.35 -6.38 -2.39
CA MET A 111 10.99 -5.47 -1.45
C MET A 111 12.44 -5.89 -1.16
N PHE A 112 12.67 -7.20 -1.01
CA PHE A 112 14.01 -7.76 -0.82
C PHE A 112 14.91 -7.51 -2.04
N ILE A 113 14.42 -7.78 -3.25
CA ILE A 113 15.12 -7.51 -4.51
C ILE A 113 15.47 -6.02 -4.61
N LYS A 114 14.52 -5.13 -4.29
CA LYS A 114 14.74 -3.68 -4.28
C LYS A 114 15.89 -3.30 -3.35
N LEU A 115 15.91 -3.84 -2.13
CA LEU A 115 16.93 -3.52 -1.15
C LEU A 115 18.33 -3.97 -1.58
N ILE A 116 18.44 -5.11 -2.29
CA ILE A 116 19.73 -5.62 -2.80
C ILE A 116 20.17 -4.83 -4.04
N MET A 117 19.31 -4.69 -5.03
CA MET A 117 19.68 -4.10 -6.33
C MET A 117 19.99 -2.61 -6.24
N PHE A 118 19.37 -1.88 -5.32
CA PHE A 118 19.52 -0.42 -5.22
C PHE A 118 20.36 0.03 -4.02
N GLN A 119 21.05 -0.89 -3.36
CA GLN A 119 21.91 -0.59 -2.21
C GLN A 119 23.10 0.31 -2.55
N ASN A 120 23.59 0.29 -3.79
CA ASN A 120 24.82 0.97 -4.23
C ASN A 120 24.62 2.03 -5.32
N LYS A 121 23.40 2.32 -5.73
CA LYS A 121 23.17 3.40 -6.69
C LYS A 121 22.61 4.62 -5.98
N GLU A 122 23.49 5.52 -5.54
CA GLU A 122 23.19 6.96 -5.56
C GLU A 122 22.89 7.34 -7.01
N GLN A 123 21.66 7.11 -7.45
CA GLN A 123 21.24 7.56 -8.76
C GLN A 123 21.10 9.08 -8.67
N SER A 124 22.16 9.75 -9.15
CA SER A 124 22.09 11.14 -9.56
C SER A 124 20.79 11.36 -10.34
N SER A 125 20.06 12.38 -9.96
CA SER A 125 18.76 12.77 -10.51
C SER A 125 18.79 12.84 -12.04
N LEU A 126 18.41 11.77 -12.69
CA LEU A 126 18.13 11.75 -14.13
C LEU A 126 16.64 12.12 -14.36
N TYR A 127 16.05 12.92 -13.48
CA TYR A 127 14.84 13.63 -13.82
C TYR A 127 15.18 14.83 -14.72
N LYS A 128 15.91 14.56 -15.79
CA LYS A 128 15.92 15.40 -16.97
C LYS A 128 14.51 15.25 -17.58
N HIS A 129 13.85 16.35 -17.85
CA HIS A 129 12.62 16.44 -18.65
C HIS A 129 12.65 15.42 -19.78
N LYS A 130 12.22 14.19 -19.52
CA LYS A 130 11.99 13.23 -20.56
C LYS A 130 10.68 13.68 -21.18
N GLU A 131 10.75 14.17 -22.42
CA GLU A 131 9.57 14.55 -23.16
C GLU A 131 8.49 13.49 -22.96
N PHE A 132 7.26 13.93 -22.71
CA PHE A 132 6.10 13.07 -22.54
C PHE A 132 5.82 12.35 -23.86
N SER A 133 6.61 11.33 -24.16
CA SER A 133 6.40 10.45 -25.29
C SER A 133 5.14 9.62 -25.06
N MET A 134 4.37 9.32 -26.10
CA MET A 134 3.20 8.45 -26.04
C MET A 134 3.52 7.10 -25.34
N ASN A 135 4.72 6.54 -25.60
CA ASN A 135 5.18 5.32 -24.94
C ASN A 135 5.37 5.49 -23.42
N TYR A 136 5.76 6.68 -22.96
CA TYR A 136 5.90 6.96 -21.53
C TYR A 136 4.53 7.05 -20.85
N LEU A 137 3.57 7.71 -21.50
CA LEU A 137 2.20 7.79 -21.01
C LEU A 137 1.55 6.40 -20.92
N LEU A 138 1.76 5.56 -21.94
CA LEU A 138 1.24 4.18 -21.96
C LEU A 138 1.80 3.35 -20.80
N LYS A 139 3.10 3.50 -20.47
CA LYS A 139 3.70 2.83 -19.31
C LYS A 139 3.07 3.29 -17.99
N CYS A 140 2.78 4.59 -17.84
CA CYS A 140 2.09 5.11 -16.65
C CYS A 140 0.69 4.52 -16.50
N ILE A 141 -0.07 4.46 -17.60
CA ILE A 141 -1.43 3.91 -17.63
C ILE A 141 -1.42 2.42 -17.30
N CYS A 142 -0.57 1.63 -17.96
CA CYS A 142 -0.46 0.20 -17.71
C CYS A 142 -0.02 -0.07 -16.26
N LEU A 143 0.98 0.66 -15.74
CA LEU A 143 1.42 0.51 -14.37
C LEU A 143 0.27 0.80 -13.39
N GLY A 144 -0.47 1.90 -13.59
CA GLY A 144 -1.59 2.26 -12.75
C GLY A 144 -2.69 1.21 -12.77
N LEU A 145 -3.17 0.82 -13.95
CA LEU A 145 -4.23 -0.17 -14.11
C LEU A 145 -3.86 -1.51 -13.46
N VAL A 146 -2.67 -2.05 -13.78
CA VAL A 146 -2.24 -3.36 -13.25
C VAL A 146 -2.09 -3.32 -11.74
N THR A 147 -1.35 -2.34 -11.20
CA THR A 147 -1.13 -2.26 -9.75
C THR A 147 -2.41 -1.89 -8.99
N GLY A 148 -3.29 -1.10 -9.62
CA GLY A 148 -4.61 -0.79 -9.09
C GLY A 148 -5.51 -2.02 -9.01
N MET A 149 -5.59 -2.82 -10.10
CA MET A 149 -6.37 -4.06 -10.10
C MET A 149 -5.85 -5.03 -9.02
N MET A 150 -4.55 -5.21 -8.91
CA MET A 150 -3.95 -6.05 -7.86
C MET A 150 -4.29 -5.54 -6.45
N ALA A 151 -4.21 -4.22 -6.23
CA ALA A 151 -4.56 -3.63 -4.95
C ALA A 151 -6.04 -3.80 -4.61
N GLY A 152 -6.92 -3.55 -5.57
CA GLY A 152 -8.36 -3.70 -5.40
C GLY A 152 -8.79 -5.13 -5.16
N SER A 153 -8.28 -6.09 -5.94
CA SER A 153 -8.67 -7.51 -5.82
C SER A 153 -8.20 -8.15 -4.51
N PHE A 154 -6.99 -7.83 -4.06
CA PHE A 154 -6.36 -8.52 -2.93
C PHE A 154 -6.16 -7.63 -1.70
N GLY A 155 -6.59 -6.38 -1.75
CA GLY A 155 -6.51 -5.43 -0.62
C GLY A 155 -5.10 -5.06 -0.18
N ILE A 156 -4.09 -5.58 -0.87
CA ILE A 156 -2.71 -5.31 -0.54
C ILE A 156 -2.36 -3.97 -1.14
N GLY A 157 -1.98 -3.03 -0.30
CA GLY A 157 -1.33 -1.82 -0.79
C GLY A 157 -0.18 -2.25 -1.69
N SER A 158 -0.37 -2.14 -3.00
CA SER A 158 0.60 -2.53 -4.02
C SER A 158 1.87 -1.65 -4.01
N ALA A 159 2.19 -1.06 -2.86
CA ALA A 159 3.31 -0.14 -2.67
C ALA A 159 4.63 -0.66 -3.25
N PRO A 160 5.10 -1.88 -2.95
CA PRO A 160 6.35 -2.38 -3.53
C PRO A 160 6.30 -2.52 -5.04
N PHE A 161 5.16 -2.94 -5.60
CA PHE A 161 4.97 -3.09 -7.05
C PHE A 161 4.95 -1.72 -7.74
N ILE A 162 4.24 -0.74 -7.16
CA ILE A 162 4.22 0.64 -7.66
C ILE A 162 5.63 1.23 -7.61
N GLN A 163 6.33 1.10 -6.47
CA GLN A 163 7.67 1.63 -6.32
C GLN A 163 8.65 1.06 -7.34
N LEU A 164 8.64 -0.27 -7.53
CA LEU A 164 9.48 -0.91 -8.55
C LEU A 164 9.11 -0.46 -9.96
N GLY A 165 7.82 -0.40 -10.27
CA GLY A 165 7.34 0.12 -11.55
C GLY A 165 7.79 1.55 -11.81
N LEU A 166 7.66 2.44 -10.83
CA LEU A 166 8.12 3.83 -10.94
C LEU A 166 9.64 3.93 -11.15
N MET A 167 10.42 3.06 -10.49
CA MET A 167 11.88 3.05 -10.63
C MET A 167 12.33 2.42 -11.94
N VAL A 168 11.81 1.25 -12.30
CA VAL A 168 12.29 0.45 -13.45
C VAL A 168 11.68 0.94 -14.75
N LEU A 169 10.38 1.20 -14.81
CA LEU A 169 9.69 1.57 -16.04
C LEU A 169 9.76 3.08 -16.32
N LEU A 170 9.72 3.90 -15.27
CA LEU A 170 9.62 5.35 -15.39
C LEU A 170 10.91 6.08 -14.99
N GLY A 171 11.91 5.36 -14.41
CA GLY A 171 13.24 5.90 -14.11
C GLY A 171 13.28 6.91 -12.96
N LEU A 172 12.34 6.86 -12.01
CA LEU A 172 12.38 7.72 -10.83
C LEU A 172 13.49 7.28 -9.86
N THR A 173 14.02 8.23 -9.11
CA THR A 173 14.94 7.92 -8.00
C THR A 173 14.21 7.19 -6.87
N ILE A 174 14.95 6.59 -5.94
CA ILE A 174 14.38 5.89 -4.79
C ILE A 174 13.46 6.83 -3.99
N GLN A 175 13.96 8.03 -3.67
CA GLN A 175 13.21 9.02 -2.88
C GLN A 175 11.93 9.48 -3.60
N GLN A 176 12.06 9.83 -4.89
CA GLN A 176 10.91 10.21 -5.71
C GLN A 176 9.90 9.07 -5.87
N SER A 177 10.38 7.82 -6.01
CA SER A 177 9.46 6.68 -6.12
C SER A 177 8.69 6.44 -4.83
N VAL A 178 9.31 6.60 -3.65
CA VAL A 178 8.61 6.47 -2.36
C VAL A 178 7.53 7.53 -2.21
N GLY A 179 7.86 8.81 -2.39
CA GLY A 179 6.89 9.89 -2.28
C GLY A 179 5.78 9.81 -3.34
N THR A 180 6.14 9.48 -4.59
CA THR A 180 5.17 9.31 -5.68
C THR A 180 4.27 8.10 -5.45
N THR A 181 4.78 7.01 -4.84
CA THR A 181 3.96 5.85 -4.47
C THR A 181 2.86 6.22 -3.49
N MET A 182 3.14 7.05 -2.49
CA MET A 182 2.11 7.52 -1.55
C MET A 182 0.99 8.28 -2.29
N LEU A 183 1.37 9.14 -3.26
CA LEU A 183 0.39 9.83 -4.10
C LEU A 183 -0.43 8.88 -4.97
N VAL A 184 0.18 7.83 -5.51
CA VAL A 184 -0.50 6.81 -6.35
C VAL A 184 -1.44 5.96 -5.52
N ILE A 185 -1.05 5.57 -4.31
CA ILE A 185 -1.86 4.73 -3.41
C ILE A 185 -3.15 5.44 -2.98
N LEU A 186 -3.11 6.75 -2.79
CA LEU A 186 -4.29 7.50 -2.32
C LEU A 186 -5.53 7.30 -3.22
N PRO A 187 -5.50 7.60 -4.55
CA PRO A 187 -6.65 7.35 -5.40
C PRO A 187 -6.95 5.86 -5.61
N ILE A 188 -5.92 4.97 -5.58
CA ILE A 188 -6.12 3.51 -5.62
C ILE A 188 -6.95 3.05 -4.42
N ALA A 189 -6.61 3.52 -3.23
CA ALA A 189 -7.30 3.17 -1.99
C ALA A 189 -8.75 3.70 -1.97
N ILE A 190 -8.97 4.90 -2.49
CA ILE A 190 -10.33 5.46 -2.66
C ILE A 190 -11.12 4.61 -3.66
N GLY A 191 -10.54 4.29 -4.83
CA GLY A 191 -11.20 3.48 -5.85
C GLY A 191 -11.59 2.10 -5.37
N GLY A 192 -10.67 1.39 -4.67
CA GLY A 192 -10.93 0.08 -4.11
C GLY A 192 -11.93 0.12 -2.95
N GLY A 193 -11.82 1.11 -2.06
CA GLY A 193 -12.76 1.32 -0.98
C GLY A 193 -14.19 1.59 -1.48
N LEU A 194 -14.35 2.43 -2.50
CA LEU A 194 -15.63 2.68 -3.17
C LEU A 194 -16.19 1.41 -3.83
N GLY A 195 -15.31 0.62 -4.47
CA GLY A 195 -15.71 -0.62 -5.11
C GLY A 195 -16.27 -1.63 -4.10
N TYR A 196 -15.56 -1.90 -3.01
CA TYR A 196 -16.08 -2.77 -1.95
C TYR A 196 -17.29 -2.18 -1.21
N SER A 197 -17.35 -0.85 -1.05
CA SER A 197 -18.51 -0.18 -0.47
C SER A 197 -19.76 -0.36 -1.35
N SER A 198 -19.63 -0.33 -2.67
CA SER A 198 -20.75 -0.56 -3.60
C SER A 198 -21.29 -1.99 -3.55
N GLU A 199 -20.46 -2.95 -3.13
CA GLU A 199 -20.86 -4.34 -2.90
C GLU A 199 -21.37 -4.62 -1.47
N GLY A 200 -21.44 -3.57 -0.61
CA GLY A 200 -21.96 -3.67 0.76
C GLY A 200 -20.99 -4.27 1.79
N TYR A 201 -19.71 -4.42 1.46
CA TYR A 201 -18.70 -4.98 2.37
C TYR A 201 -18.09 -3.96 3.33
N LEU A 202 -18.41 -2.67 3.24
CA LEU A 202 -17.84 -1.65 4.11
C LEU A 202 -18.66 -1.47 5.39
N ASP A 203 -18.08 -1.85 6.52
CA ASP A 203 -18.60 -1.56 7.85
C ASP A 203 -18.02 -0.23 8.35
N TYR A 204 -18.87 0.79 8.45
CA TYR A 204 -18.46 2.14 8.87
C TYR A 204 -18.02 2.22 10.34
N ILE A 205 -18.60 1.39 11.22
CA ILE A 205 -18.22 1.36 12.63
C ILE A 205 -16.84 0.74 12.79
N LEU A 206 -16.59 -0.38 12.10
CA LEU A 206 -15.29 -1.02 12.05
C LEU A 206 -14.25 -0.08 11.43
N LEU A 207 -14.58 0.60 10.32
CA LEU A 207 -13.71 1.57 9.68
C LEU A 207 -13.28 2.67 10.63
N LEU A 208 -14.21 3.27 11.39
CA LEU A 208 -13.89 4.31 12.37
C LEU A 208 -12.94 3.79 13.46
N GLN A 209 -13.16 2.59 13.97
CA GLN A 209 -12.30 1.98 14.98
C GLN A 209 -10.88 1.75 14.44
N VAL A 210 -10.76 1.23 13.22
CA VAL A 210 -9.47 1.00 12.54
C VAL A 210 -8.77 2.33 12.26
N LEU A 211 -9.50 3.35 11.76
CA LEU A 211 -8.94 4.68 11.48
C LEU A 211 -8.36 5.33 12.74
N ILE A 212 -9.15 5.39 13.82
CA ILE A 212 -8.69 6.01 15.06
C ILE A 212 -7.42 5.31 15.56
N GLY A 213 -7.43 3.98 15.62
CA GLY A 213 -6.27 3.20 16.06
C GLY A 213 -5.05 3.41 15.16
N THR A 214 -5.20 3.21 13.87
CA THR A 214 -4.08 3.27 12.92
C THR A 214 -3.53 4.68 12.72
N MET A 215 -4.36 5.73 12.69
CA MET A 215 -3.88 7.10 12.53
C MET A 215 -3.10 7.58 13.76
N LEU A 216 -3.63 7.33 14.97
CA LEU A 216 -2.92 7.68 16.22
C LEU A 216 -1.62 6.87 16.35
N GLY A 217 -1.68 5.56 16.07
CA GLY A 217 -0.53 4.69 16.09
C GLY A 217 0.53 5.11 15.07
N ALA A 218 0.14 5.36 13.83
CA ALA A 218 1.07 5.77 12.77
C ALA A 218 1.75 7.12 13.09
N TYR A 219 1.04 8.06 13.67
CA TYR A 219 1.62 9.32 14.11
C TYR A 219 2.70 9.13 15.18
N ILE A 220 2.44 8.25 16.14
CA ILE A 220 3.42 7.89 17.19
C ILE A 220 4.60 7.14 16.57
N GLY A 221 4.33 6.12 15.74
CA GLY A 221 5.35 5.28 15.09
C GLY A 221 6.29 6.07 14.19
N ALA A 222 5.77 7.02 13.43
CA ALA A 222 6.56 7.87 12.55
C ALA A 222 7.61 8.70 13.30
N LYS A 223 7.35 9.11 14.53
CA LYS A 223 8.34 9.81 15.37
C LYS A 223 9.54 8.93 15.70
N PHE A 224 9.32 7.64 15.91
CA PHE A 224 10.38 6.68 16.21
C PHE A 224 11.21 6.29 14.99
N THR A 225 10.68 6.46 13.77
CA THR A 225 11.39 6.15 12.52
C THR A 225 12.71 6.93 12.39
N ASN A 226 12.72 8.20 12.82
CA ASN A 226 13.90 9.05 12.75
C ASN A 226 15.04 8.60 13.68
N TYR A 227 14.74 7.86 14.75
CA TYR A 227 15.73 7.35 15.70
C TYR A 227 16.19 5.92 15.39
N ALA A 228 15.52 5.24 14.46
CA ALA A 228 15.79 3.84 14.16
C ALA A 228 16.98 3.67 13.22
N PRO A 229 17.85 2.69 13.46
CA PRO A 229 18.93 2.37 12.52
C PRO A 229 18.33 1.87 11.18
N ARG A 230 18.92 2.30 10.08
CA ARG A 230 18.46 1.98 8.71
C ARG A 230 18.31 0.47 8.47
N MET A 231 19.14 -0.34 9.13
CA MET A 231 19.09 -1.80 9.02
C MET A 231 17.79 -2.37 9.63
N LEU A 232 17.37 -1.84 10.79
CA LEU A 232 16.13 -2.25 11.46
C LEU A 232 14.91 -1.90 10.61
N LEU A 233 14.88 -0.70 10.02
CA LEU A 233 13.80 -0.28 9.13
C LEU A 233 13.68 -1.19 7.90
N ARG A 234 14.82 -1.49 7.25
CA ARG A 234 14.86 -2.39 6.10
C ARG A 234 14.36 -3.80 6.43
N PHE A 235 14.80 -4.33 7.57
CA PHE A 235 14.37 -5.64 8.05
C PHE A 235 12.87 -5.66 8.34
N SER A 236 12.36 -4.65 9.04
CA SER A 236 10.93 -4.51 9.34
C SER A 236 10.07 -4.42 8.08
N MET A 237 10.52 -3.69 7.05
CA MET A 237 9.81 -3.57 5.77
C MET A 237 9.62 -4.90 5.04
N ILE A 238 10.58 -5.83 5.15
CA ILE A 238 10.48 -7.17 4.56
C ILE A 238 9.65 -8.09 5.46
N MET A 239 9.91 -8.04 6.78
CA MET A 239 9.26 -8.95 7.73
C MET A 239 7.76 -8.69 7.87
N THR A 240 7.33 -7.42 7.73
CA THR A 240 5.91 -7.06 7.85
C THR A 240 5.01 -7.83 6.86
N PRO A 241 5.22 -7.81 5.54
CA PRO A 241 4.37 -8.57 4.63
C PRO A 241 4.56 -10.10 4.75
N VAL A 242 5.74 -10.58 5.16
CA VAL A 242 5.96 -12.00 5.42
C VAL A 242 5.11 -12.47 6.60
N LEU A 243 5.15 -11.75 7.72
CA LEU A 243 4.35 -12.09 8.90
C LEU A 243 2.86 -12.01 8.61
N ALA A 244 2.41 -10.96 7.88
CA ALA A 244 1.01 -10.84 7.49
C ALA A 244 0.56 -12.01 6.59
N GLY A 245 1.40 -12.41 5.62
CA GLY A 245 1.14 -13.56 4.76
C GLY A 245 1.08 -14.87 5.53
N CYS A 246 2.01 -15.11 6.48
CA CYS A 246 1.97 -16.27 7.35
C CYS A 246 0.70 -16.30 8.23
N MET A 247 0.31 -15.17 8.79
CA MET A 247 -0.92 -15.06 9.59
C MET A 247 -2.16 -15.42 8.78
N LEU A 248 -2.26 -14.94 7.52
CA LEU A 248 -3.38 -15.27 6.64
C LEU A 248 -3.45 -16.75 6.23
N LEU A 249 -2.32 -17.46 6.21
CA LEU A 249 -2.30 -18.89 5.89
C LEU A 249 -2.62 -19.78 7.10
N MET A 250 -2.66 -19.22 8.31
CA MET A 250 -3.01 -19.98 9.53
C MET A 250 -4.52 -20.02 9.79
N GLU A 251 -5.32 -19.29 8.99
CA GLU A 251 -6.78 -19.27 9.02
C GLU A 251 -7.38 -20.28 8.04
#